data_c76b58e4e3e03d8f19e4e07d5779a24d
#
_entry.id   c76b58e4e3e03d8f19e4e07d5779a24d
#
_cell.length_a   1.000
_cell.length_b   1.000
_cell.length_c   1.000
_cell.angle_alpha   90.00
_cell.angle_beta   90.00
_cell.angle_gamma   90.00
#
_symmetry.space_group_name_H-M   'P 1'
#
loop_
_entity.id
_entity.type
_entity.pdbx_description
1 polymer ?
#
loop_
_entity_poly.entity_id
_entity_poly.type
_entity_poly.pdbx_seq_one_letter_code
_entity_poly.pdbx_strand_id
1 'polypeptide(L)'
;MSRIKWVAILAVLAIGTYILMSSIYTVSEVEQAIITQFGRPVGAPLTDAGLKFKTPFIQDVNLIDKRVLEWDGNPSDMPTKDKLYVSVDLFARWRIIDPLQYFLRLHDERSAQSRLDDILGSETRNVVAKLPELLRKSE
;
A
#
# COMPACT_ATOMS: atom_id res chain seq x y z
N MET A 1 -46.73 9.21 -28.83
CA MET A 1 -46.29 9.89 -27.60
C MET A 1 -46.15 8.97 -26.34
N SER A 2 -46.96 7.93 -26.20
CA SER A 2 -46.87 7.02 -25.04
C SER A 2 -45.58 6.14 -25.03
N ARG A 3 -45.17 5.61 -26.14
CA ARG A 3 -43.98 4.72 -26.25
C ARG A 3 -42.68 5.43 -25.86
N ILE A 4 -42.53 6.71 -26.22
CA ILE A 4 -41.35 7.53 -25.88
C ILE A 4 -41.28 7.74 -24.35
N LYS A 5 -42.41 7.96 -23.68
CA LYS A 5 -42.47 8.11 -22.21
C LYS A 5 -42.03 6.81 -21.50
N TRP A 6 -42.45 5.66 -21.98
CA TRP A 6 -42.05 4.35 -21.43
C TRP A 6 -40.55 4.08 -21.64
N VAL A 7 -40.02 4.41 -22.81
CA VAL A 7 -38.59 4.28 -23.09
C VAL A 7 -37.77 5.21 -22.19
N ALA A 8 -38.22 6.45 -21.98
CA ALA A 8 -37.56 7.38 -21.09
C ALA A 8 -37.57 6.91 -19.62
N ILE A 9 -38.68 6.36 -19.15
CA ILE A 9 -38.78 5.79 -17.80
C ILE A 9 -37.83 4.59 -17.63
N LEU A 10 -37.81 3.68 -18.62
CA LEU A 10 -36.88 2.54 -18.59
C LEU A 10 -35.41 2.99 -18.61
N ALA A 11 -35.08 4.00 -19.39
CA ALA A 11 -33.71 4.55 -19.43
C ALA A 11 -33.32 5.16 -18.06
N VAL A 12 -34.19 5.92 -17.44
CA VAL A 12 -33.94 6.50 -16.11
C VAL A 12 -33.79 5.41 -15.04
N LEU A 13 -34.63 4.38 -15.08
CA LEU A 13 -34.52 3.25 -14.18
C LEU A 13 -33.21 2.47 -14.38
N ALA A 14 -32.80 2.24 -15.62
CA ALA A 14 -31.54 1.57 -15.93
C ALA A 14 -30.32 2.35 -15.45
N ILE A 15 -30.32 3.68 -15.66
CA ILE A 15 -29.26 4.57 -15.17
C ILE A 15 -29.25 4.61 -13.65
N GLY A 16 -30.40 4.72 -13.00
CA GLY A 16 -30.50 4.69 -11.54
C GLY A 16 -29.95 3.39 -10.94
N THR A 17 -30.32 2.25 -11.53
CA THR A 17 -29.82 0.94 -11.08
C THR A 17 -28.30 0.82 -11.29
N TYR A 18 -27.78 1.29 -12.42
CA TYR A 18 -26.35 1.30 -12.70
C TYR A 18 -25.58 2.16 -11.67
N ILE A 19 -26.06 3.33 -11.34
CA ILE A 19 -25.47 4.22 -10.34
C ILE A 19 -25.47 3.54 -8.95
N LEU A 20 -26.56 2.91 -8.55
CA LEU A 20 -26.65 2.20 -7.28
C LEU A 20 -25.68 1.04 -7.21
N MET A 21 -25.58 0.22 -8.24
CA MET A 21 -24.63 -0.88 -8.30
C MET A 21 -23.16 -0.41 -8.30
N SER A 22 -22.88 0.71 -8.94
CA SER A 22 -21.54 1.32 -8.98
C SER A 22 -21.15 2.02 -7.67
N SER A 23 -22.11 2.27 -6.77
CA SER A 23 -21.88 2.90 -5.47
C SER A 23 -21.42 1.92 -4.40
N ILE A 24 -21.62 0.63 -4.61
CA ILE A 24 -21.36 -0.41 -3.60
C ILE A 24 -19.98 -1.02 -3.86
N TYR A 25 -19.19 -1.16 -2.79
CA TYR A 25 -17.92 -1.89 -2.82
C TYR A 25 -17.74 -2.69 -1.53
N THR A 26 -16.89 -3.69 -1.58
CA THR A 26 -16.61 -4.57 -0.45
C THR A 26 -15.17 -4.37 0.01
N VAL A 27 -14.99 -4.24 1.33
CA VAL A 27 -13.68 -4.24 1.99
C VAL A 27 -13.51 -5.59 2.66
N SER A 28 -12.43 -6.27 2.33
CA SER A 28 -12.07 -7.55 2.94
C SER A 28 -11.48 -7.33 4.35
N GLU A 29 -11.51 -8.36 5.20
CA GLU A 29 -10.88 -8.29 6.53
C GLU A 29 -9.36 -8.14 6.48
N VAL A 30 -8.74 -8.57 5.39
CA VAL A 30 -7.30 -8.44 5.16
C VAL A 30 -6.90 -7.11 4.51
N GLU A 31 -7.87 -6.26 4.21
CA GLU A 31 -7.68 -4.98 3.54
C GLU A 31 -8.22 -3.82 4.37
N GLN A 32 -7.72 -2.66 4.09
CA GLN A 32 -8.22 -1.37 4.57
C GLN A 32 -8.40 -0.45 3.37
N ALA A 33 -9.43 0.38 3.40
CA ALA A 33 -9.77 1.24 2.28
C ALA A 33 -9.51 2.71 2.61
N ILE A 34 -8.92 3.42 1.65
CA ILE A 34 -8.87 4.88 1.65
C ILE A 34 -9.73 5.37 0.49
N ILE A 35 -10.68 6.22 0.82
CA ILE A 35 -11.49 6.90 -0.19
C ILE A 35 -10.74 8.15 -0.63
N THR A 36 -10.54 8.27 -1.94
CA THR A 36 -9.96 9.47 -2.54
C THR A 36 -11.00 10.17 -3.40
N GLN A 37 -10.97 11.48 -3.38
CA GLN A 37 -11.79 12.34 -4.23
C GLN A 37 -10.87 13.27 -4.99
N PHE A 38 -10.90 13.17 -6.32
CA PHE A 38 -9.97 13.91 -7.19
C PHE A 38 -8.50 13.74 -6.79
N GLY A 39 -8.10 12.50 -6.43
CA GLY A 39 -6.73 12.17 -6.02
C GLY A 39 -6.35 12.58 -4.59
N ARG A 40 -7.26 13.17 -3.81
CA ARG A 40 -7.02 13.54 -2.41
C ARG A 40 -7.77 12.62 -1.47
N PRO A 41 -7.15 12.12 -0.41
CA PRO A 41 -7.83 11.29 0.58
C PRO A 41 -8.91 12.11 1.30
N VAL A 42 -10.09 11.52 1.45
CA VAL A 42 -11.25 12.14 2.10
C VAL A 42 -11.75 11.22 3.20
N GLY A 43 -11.87 11.78 4.40
CA GLY A 43 -12.34 11.04 5.57
C GLY A 43 -11.27 10.19 6.25
N ALA A 44 -11.70 9.41 7.23
CA ALA A 44 -10.83 8.46 7.94
C ALA A 44 -10.68 7.17 7.14
N PRO A 45 -9.52 6.48 7.24
CA PRO A 45 -9.35 5.16 6.65
C PRO A 45 -10.40 4.18 7.19
N LEU A 46 -10.99 3.39 6.29
CA LEU A 46 -11.97 2.38 6.64
C LEU A 46 -11.24 1.05 6.88
N THR A 47 -11.17 0.67 8.14
CA THR A 47 -10.50 -0.56 8.58
C THR A 47 -11.45 -1.73 8.76
N ASP A 48 -12.76 -1.46 8.82
CA ASP A 48 -13.78 -2.46 9.03
C ASP A 48 -14.17 -3.12 7.71
N ALA A 49 -14.15 -4.45 7.70
CA ALA A 49 -14.62 -5.25 6.59
C ALA A 49 -16.14 -5.11 6.38
N GLY A 50 -16.57 -5.34 5.17
CA GLY A 50 -17.98 -5.38 4.81
C GLY A 50 -18.32 -4.54 3.59
N LEU A 51 -19.62 -4.43 3.35
CA LEU A 51 -20.17 -3.61 2.28
C LEU A 51 -20.14 -2.14 2.68
N LYS A 52 -19.59 -1.33 1.81
CA LYS A 52 -19.47 0.12 1.98
C LYS A 52 -20.03 0.84 0.76
N PHE A 53 -20.36 2.10 0.94
CA PHE A 53 -20.89 2.96 -0.12
C PHE A 53 -19.89 4.06 -0.46
N LYS A 54 -19.78 4.35 -1.75
CA LYS A 54 -19.01 5.50 -2.26
C LYS A 54 -19.86 6.29 -3.23
N THR A 55 -19.51 7.56 -3.45
CA THR A 55 -20.10 8.36 -4.52
C THR A 55 -19.47 7.94 -5.85
N PRO A 56 -20.24 7.31 -6.77
CA PRO A 56 -19.70 6.89 -8.06
C PRO A 56 -19.20 8.11 -8.85
N PHE A 57 -18.24 7.90 -9.75
CA PHE A 57 -17.62 8.89 -10.63
C PHE A 57 -16.77 9.98 -9.95
N ILE A 58 -16.92 10.21 -8.65
CA ILE A 58 -16.21 11.26 -7.93
C ILE A 58 -15.20 10.67 -6.95
N GLN A 59 -15.53 9.53 -6.35
CA GLN A 59 -14.72 8.88 -5.33
C GLN A 59 -14.14 7.57 -5.84
N ASP A 60 -12.84 7.43 -5.64
CA ASP A 60 -12.09 6.20 -5.88
C ASP A 60 -11.74 5.53 -4.55
N VAL A 61 -11.76 4.20 -4.54
CA VAL A 61 -11.41 3.40 -3.37
C VAL A 61 -10.04 2.77 -3.61
N ASN A 62 -9.10 3.10 -2.74
CA ASN A 62 -7.77 2.50 -2.74
C ASN A 62 -7.72 1.46 -1.62
N LEU A 63 -7.62 0.18 -2.00
CA LEU A 63 -7.49 -0.93 -1.06
C LEU A 63 -6.01 -1.12 -0.73
N ILE A 64 -5.72 -1.22 0.56
CA ILE A 64 -4.37 -1.38 1.10
C ILE A 64 -4.36 -2.61 1.97
N ASP A 65 -3.37 -3.48 1.80
CA ASP A 65 -3.24 -4.72 2.55
C ASP A 65 -2.89 -4.45 4.03
N LYS A 66 -3.60 -5.11 4.95
CA LYS A 66 -3.34 -5.06 6.41
C LYS A 66 -2.36 -6.14 6.86
N ARG A 67 -2.14 -7.15 6.04
CA ARG A 67 -1.29 -8.29 6.40
C ARG A 67 0.17 -7.86 6.55
N VAL A 68 0.93 -8.73 7.15
CA VAL A 68 2.38 -8.62 7.14
C VAL A 68 2.86 -8.96 5.74
N LEU A 69 3.52 -8.02 5.11
CA LEU A 69 4.15 -8.13 3.81
C LEU A 69 5.62 -8.50 4.00
N GLU A 70 6.17 -9.20 3.04
CA GLU A 70 7.58 -9.51 3.01
C GLU A 70 8.33 -8.58 2.06
N TRP A 71 9.55 -8.28 2.41
CA TRP A 71 10.52 -7.63 1.59
C TRP A 71 11.76 -8.51 1.54
N ASP A 72 12.22 -8.82 0.34
CA ASP A 72 13.38 -9.64 0.07
C ASP A 72 14.36 -8.80 -0.74
N GLY A 73 15.50 -8.49 -0.13
CA GLY A 73 16.55 -7.68 -0.76
C GLY A 73 17.41 -8.52 -1.68
N ASN A 74 18.02 -7.89 -2.66
CA ASN A 74 19.00 -8.58 -3.49
C ASN A 74 20.30 -8.78 -2.69
N PRO A 75 20.89 -9.99 -2.71
CA PRO A 75 22.20 -10.22 -2.12
C PRO A 75 23.23 -9.24 -2.67
N SER A 76 23.99 -8.60 -1.78
CA SER A 76 25.01 -7.65 -2.18
C SER A 76 26.30 -7.84 -1.39
N ASP A 77 27.42 -7.66 -2.09
CA ASP A 77 28.74 -7.71 -1.46
C ASP A 77 29.06 -6.35 -0.84
N MET A 78 29.28 -6.34 0.47
CA MET A 78 29.57 -5.14 1.22
C MET A 78 30.99 -5.17 1.79
N PRO A 79 31.78 -4.11 1.62
CA PRO A 79 33.12 -4.04 2.18
C PRO A 79 33.08 -3.79 3.68
N THR A 80 33.86 -4.56 4.42
CA THR A 80 34.14 -4.32 5.83
C THR A 80 35.28 -3.29 5.99
N LYS A 81 35.49 -2.80 7.22
CA LYS A 81 36.60 -1.89 7.54
C LYS A 81 37.99 -2.48 7.23
N ASP A 82 38.10 -3.81 7.31
CA ASP A 82 39.35 -4.53 7.02
C ASP A 82 39.57 -4.84 5.51
N LYS A 83 38.78 -4.18 4.64
CA LYS A 83 38.82 -4.36 3.17
C LYS A 83 38.45 -5.76 2.69
N LEU A 84 37.74 -6.52 3.52
CA LEU A 84 37.17 -7.80 3.11
C LEU A 84 35.74 -7.57 2.61
N TYR A 85 35.31 -8.33 1.63
CA TYR A 85 33.95 -8.31 1.13
C TYR A 85 33.15 -9.44 1.78
N VAL A 86 31.96 -9.09 2.27
CA VAL A 86 31.02 -10.04 2.83
C VAL A 86 29.73 -9.97 2.00
N SER A 87 29.30 -11.13 1.53
CA SER A 87 28.01 -11.22 0.86
C SER A 87 26.90 -11.20 1.89
N VAL A 88 26.00 -10.24 1.78
CA VAL A 88 24.92 -10.02 2.71
C VAL A 88 23.59 -10.19 1.99
N ASP A 89 22.77 -11.06 2.51
CA ASP A 89 21.40 -11.30 2.08
C ASP A 89 20.46 -10.86 3.19
N LEU A 90 19.46 -10.06 2.84
CA LEU A 90 18.56 -9.43 3.79
C LEU A 90 17.11 -9.72 3.43
N PHE A 91 16.34 -10.08 4.43
CA PHE A 91 14.89 -10.12 4.31
C PHE A 91 14.25 -9.38 5.48
N ALA A 92 13.08 -8.81 5.24
CA ALA A 92 12.33 -8.11 6.26
C ALA A 92 10.82 -8.39 6.13
N ARG A 93 10.13 -8.28 7.24
CA ARG A 93 8.67 -8.31 7.28
C ARG A 93 8.16 -6.98 7.79
N TRP A 94 7.20 -6.42 7.10
CA TRP A 94 6.67 -5.11 7.41
C TRP A 94 5.15 -5.09 7.29
N ARG A 95 4.51 -4.09 7.87
CA ARG A 95 3.06 -3.94 7.87
C ARG A 95 2.69 -2.46 7.84
N ILE A 96 1.61 -2.14 7.14
CA ILE A 96 1.07 -0.79 7.05
C ILE A 96 0.19 -0.55 8.28
N ILE A 97 0.66 0.28 9.21
CA ILE A 97 -0.06 0.63 10.44
C ILE A 97 -0.97 1.84 10.18
N ASP A 98 -0.46 2.83 9.48
CA ASP A 98 -1.21 4.04 9.13
C ASP A 98 -1.39 4.10 7.61
N PRO A 99 -2.55 3.68 7.09
CA PRO A 99 -2.81 3.65 5.67
C PRO A 99 -2.85 5.05 5.05
N LEU A 100 -3.26 6.07 5.80
CA LEU A 100 -3.31 7.44 5.30
C LEU A 100 -1.90 7.99 5.06
N GLN A 101 -1.00 7.83 6.02
CA GLN A 101 0.40 8.23 5.86
C GLN A 101 1.10 7.43 4.76
N TYR A 102 0.80 6.13 4.67
CA TYR A 102 1.30 5.28 3.60
C TYR A 102 0.87 5.80 2.23
N PHE A 103 -0.42 6.07 2.04
CA PHE A 103 -0.96 6.59 0.78
C PHE A 103 -0.35 7.95 0.42
N LEU A 104 -0.24 8.87 1.38
CA LEU A 104 0.30 10.22 1.15
C LEU A 104 1.79 10.24 0.79
N ARG A 105 2.58 9.29 1.31
CA ARG A 105 4.04 9.28 1.15
C ARG A 105 4.55 8.33 0.10
N LEU A 106 3.91 7.18 -0.04
CA LEU A 106 4.40 6.06 -0.86
C LEU A 106 3.47 5.73 -2.02
N HIS A 107 2.17 5.94 -1.87
CA HIS A 107 1.09 5.69 -2.83
C HIS A 107 0.89 4.21 -3.16
N ASP A 108 1.94 3.46 -3.42
CA ASP A 108 1.91 2.06 -3.83
C ASP A 108 2.97 1.20 -3.13
N GLU A 109 2.84 -0.11 -3.27
CA GLU A 109 3.73 -1.09 -2.66
C GLU A 109 5.14 -1.05 -3.29
N ARG A 110 5.25 -0.76 -4.59
CA ARG A 110 6.54 -0.66 -5.27
C ARG A 110 7.39 0.48 -4.71
N SER A 111 6.76 1.62 -4.45
CA SER A 111 7.43 2.76 -3.81
C SER A 111 7.85 2.43 -2.37
N ALA A 112 7.03 1.65 -1.65
CA ALA A 112 7.38 1.17 -0.32
C ALA A 112 8.58 0.23 -0.34
N GLN A 113 8.60 -0.74 -1.26
CA GLN A 113 9.72 -1.66 -1.43
C GLN A 113 11.01 -0.92 -1.77
N SER A 114 10.98 0.03 -2.71
CA SER A 114 12.16 0.85 -3.05
C SER A 114 12.66 1.65 -1.85
N ARG A 115 11.76 2.16 -1.02
CA ARG A 115 12.13 2.89 0.19
C ARG A 115 12.75 1.99 1.25
N LEU A 116 12.28 0.75 1.36
CA LEU A 116 12.87 -0.26 2.23
C LEU A 116 14.27 -0.66 1.74
N ASP A 117 14.48 -0.83 0.44
CA ASP A 117 15.79 -1.07 -0.16
C ASP A 117 16.80 0.00 0.25
N ASP A 118 16.43 1.27 0.12
CA ASP A 118 17.29 2.40 0.47
C ASP A 118 17.64 2.41 1.97
N ILE A 119 16.64 2.26 2.84
CA ILE A 119 16.82 2.34 4.29
C ILE A 119 17.60 1.12 4.79
N LEU A 120 17.15 -0.09 4.48
CA LEU A 120 17.75 -1.31 4.98
C LEU A 120 19.16 -1.51 4.40
N GLY A 121 19.34 -1.22 3.12
CA GLY A 121 20.66 -1.30 2.48
C GLY A 121 21.67 -0.32 3.07
N SER A 122 21.26 0.91 3.38
CA SER A 122 22.14 1.91 3.99
C SER A 122 22.50 1.57 5.44
N GLU A 123 21.52 1.15 6.25
CA GLU A 123 21.75 0.77 7.64
C GLU A 123 22.60 -0.48 7.76
N THR A 124 22.35 -1.48 6.92
CA THR A 124 23.17 -2.70 6.90
C THR A 124 24.62 -2.39 6.53
N ARG A 125 24.86 -1.55 5.54
CA ARG A 125 26.21 -1.13 5.17
C ARG A 125 26.93 -0.44 6.33
N ASN A 126 26.21 0.40 7.09
CA ASN A 126 26.73 1.06 8.28
C ASN A 126 27.11 0.04 9.38
N VAL A 127 26.31 -1.00 9.58
CA VAL A 127 26.57 -2.05 10.58
C VAL A 127 27.73 -2.93 10.13
N VAL A 128 27.74 -3.40 8.88
CA VAL A 128 28.82 -4.23 8.31
C VAL A 128 30.17 -3.51 8.37
N ALA A 129 30.19 -2.21 8.09
CA ALA A 129 31.41 -1.41 8.19
C ALA A 129 31.97 -1.34 9.63
N LYS A 130 31.14 -1.51 10.68
CA LYS A 130 31.53 -1.50 12.09
C LYS A 130 31.77 -2.91 12.66
N LEU A 131 31.51 -3.95 11.91
CA LEU A 131 31.56 -5.34 12.38
C LEU A 131 32.89 -5.73 13.07
N PRO A 132 34.09 -5.37 12.55
CA PRO A 132 35.35 -5.68 13.21
C PRO A 132 35.51 -5.09 14.60
N GLU A 133 34.91 -3.90 14.84
CA GLU A 133 34.94 -3.27 16.17
C GLU A 133 34.01 -3.95 17.17
N LEU A 134 32.88 -4.46 16.70
CA LEU A 134 31.91 -5.17 17.56
C LEU A 134 32.45 -6.52 18.02
N LEU A 135 33.13 -7.26 17.15
CA LEU A 135 33.75 -8.54 17.48
C LEU A 135 34.92 -8.37 18.49
N ARG A 136 35.73 -7.32 18.34
CA ARG A 136 36.84 -7.03 19.26
C ARG A 136 36.37 -6.59 20.65
N LYS A 137 35.16 -6.05 20.77
CA LYS A 137 34.60 -5.56 22.07
C LYS A 137 33.94 -6.69 22.86
N SER A 138 33.76 -7.88 22.29
CA SER A 138 33.16 -9.06 22.93
C SER A 138 34.21 -10.03 23.52
N GLU A 139 35.52 -9.77 23.31
CA GLU A 139 36.64 -10.42 23.98
C GLU A 139 37.09 -9.62 25.21
#